data_b32a013853d9f4d003068e9a38dd9d50
#
_entry.id   b32a013853d9f4d003068e9a38dd9d50
#
_cell.length_a   1.000
_cell.length_b   1.000
_cell.length_c   1.000
_cell.angle_alpha   90.00
_cell.angle_beta   90.00
_cell.angle_gamma   90.00
#
_symmetry.space_group_name_H-M   'P 1'
#
loop_
_entity.id
_entity.type
_entity.pdbx_description
1 polymer ?
#
loop_
_entity_poly.entity_id
_entity_poly.type
_entity_poly.pdbx_seq_one_letter_code
_entity_poly.pdbx_strand_id
1 'polypeptide(L)'
;MNRKTANPFRNEEDALETAPAGDDSSAGSTRVNKPWKVVIVGGGFGGLSAAQGLKSSSVEVTLIDRRNYHLFQPLLYQAATGSLSPGEIAFPLRGVLSKQKNIRVWLGTVQDIDPGSKRIFLADGAILRYDSLILAAGSETAYYGHNEWQKCAPGLKSIEEATAVRHKILYSFEVAERISDPAQRRAWLTFVIVGAGPTGVELSGAIAEIARQTLKNDFRSIHPEEAQIILLDGAPRVLMPFPKSLSDRASRSLAELGVQVKCGAMVEHVDEAGLTIQSNGQTDLIAAKTVIWAGGIMASPLGKILASRTKAETDKGGRIKVRPDLTVPNYSDIYVIGDLAAAVDPKGKPLPGLAQVAMQGGTYAAKAILRKVKGRPELRPFHYFDKGSLAVIGRAAAVAEIFGLHISGLLAWTVWAFIHLMYLVTFQSRLLVFFQWAIQDLTFSRGARLITGSAPSDFNFNEELSELSTPPEAKVEATPTSALNPEPERMRPEQKISLG
;
A
#
# COMPACT_ATOMS: atom_id res chain seq x y z
N MET A 1 51.84 -3.52 -1.89
CA MET A 1 51.31 -2.23 -2.42
C MET A 1 49.84 -2.11 -1.98
N ASN A 2 49.62 -1.53 -0.81
CA ASN A 2 48.29 -1.32 -0.23
C ASN A 2 47.77 0.07 -0.64
N ARG A 3 46.80 0.14 -1.55
CA ARG A 3 46.03 1.35 -1.80
C ARG A 3 44.84 1.37 -0.85
N LYS A 4 44.89 2.21 0.18
CA LYS A 4 43.74 2.60 1.01
C LYS A 4 42.82 3.44 0.12
N THR A 5 41.61 2.94 -0.15
CA THR A 5 40.53 3.70 -0.74
C THR A 5 40.00 4.69 0.31
N ALA A 6 40.13 5.96 0.05
CA ALA A 6 39.58 7.03 0.88
C ALA A 6 38.06 7.08 0.68
N ASN A 7 37.34 7.14 1.79
CA ASN A 7 35.88 7.34 1.81
C ASN A 7 35.58 8.83 1.52
N PRO A 8 34.81 9.16 0.45
CA PRO A 8 34.53 10.56 0.06
C PRO A 8 33.47 11.28 0.86
N PHE A 9 32.94 10.67 1.95
CA PHE A 9 31.86 11.26 2.78
C PHE A 9 32.30 11.54 4.21
N ARG A 10 33.42 12.21 4.41
CA ARG A 10 33.77 12.75 5.71
C ARG A 10 33.22 14.17 5.82
N ASN A 11 32.28 14.38 6.74
CA ASN A 11 31.66 15.68 7.01
C ASN A 11 32.69 16.65 7.63
N GLU A 12 32.76 17.87 7.10
CA GLU A 12 33.58 19.01 7.58
C GLU A 12 33.01 19.70 8.85
N GLU A 13 32.28 19.01 9.74
CA GLU A 13 31.68 19.65 10.93
C GLU A 13 32.29 19.21 12.28
N ASP A 14 33.36 18.40 12.31
CA ASP A 14 33.99 17.93 13.59
C ASP A 14 35.27 18.71 13.98
N ALA A 15 35.51 19.87 13.43
CA ALA A 15 36.59 20.73 13.88
C ALA A 15 36.04 22.10 14.30
N LEU A 16 35.70 22.24 15.62
CA LEU A 16 35.68 23.51 16.32
C LEU A 16 34.98 23.37 17.67
N GLU A 17 35.77 23.12 18.70
CA GLU A 17 35.46 23.61 20.04
C GLU A 17 36.68 23.41 20.95
N THR A 18 37.60 24.34 20.91
CA THR A 18 38.38 24.80 22.06
C THR A 18 39.04 26.12 21.72
N ALA A 19 38.47 27.25 22.18
CA ALA A 19 39.18 28.48 22.37
C ALA A 19 38.49 29.31 23.47
N PRO A 20 39.25 30.03 24.32
CA PRO A 20 38.78 30.59 25.59
C PRO A 20 38.02 31.89 25.41
N ALA A 21 37.24 32.22 26.45
CA ALA A 21 36.51 33.46 26.61
C ALA A 21 37.39 34.67 26.49
N GLY A 22 37.16 35.54 25.50
CA GLY A 22 37.66 36.87 25.37
C GLY A 22 36.47 37.82 25.29
N ASP A 23 36.41 38.71 26.27
CA ASP A 23 35.50 39.85 26.38
C ASP A 23 35.77 40.84 25.24
N ASP A 24 34.78 41.13 24.39
CA ASP A 24 34.86 42.29 23.52
C ASP A 24 33.48 42.87 23.20
N SER A 25 33.16 43.93 23.92
CA SER A 25 32.06 44.83 23.69
C SER A 25 32.41 45.77 22.55
N SER A 26 31.96 45.53 21.33
CA SER A 26 31.60 46.59 20.36
C SER A 26 31.25 46.04 18.97
N ALA A 27 30.35 46.72 18.31
CA ALA A 27 30.05 46.72 16.89
C ALA A 27 28.95 45.75 16.41
N GLY A 28 27.93 46.40 15.84
CA GLY A 28 26.79 45.81 15.18
C GLY A 28 27.10 44.66 14.23
N SER A 29 26.93 43.46 14.69
CA SER A 29 26.99 42.28 13.85
C SER A 29 25.69 42.24 13.03
N THR A 30 25.77 42.45 11.73
CA THR A 30 24.80 41.95 10.76
C THR A 30 24.59 40.47 11.04
N ARG A 31 23.50 40.11 11.76
CA ARG A 31 23.06 38.73 11.89
C ARG A 31 22.89 38.20 10.47
N VAL A 32 23.82 37.43 9.99
CA VAL A 32 23.61 36.58 8.83
C VAL A 32 22.41 35.69 9.19
N ASN A 33 21.26 36.03 8.63
CA ASN A 33 20.00 35.35 8.93
C ASN A 33 20.11 33.93 8.39
N LYS A 34 20.57 32.98 9.23
CA LYS A 34 20.67 31.54 8.89
C LYS A 34 19.28 31.09 8.47
N PRO A 35 19.12 30.48 7.29
CA PRO A 35 17.80 30.08 6.83
C PRO A 35 17.18 29.05 7.78
N TRP A 36 15.85 29.15 7.97
CA TRP A 36 15.08 28.27 8.83
C TRP A 36 15.08 26.84 8.28
N LYS A 37 15.52 25.87 9.06
CA LYS A 37 15.65 24.48 8.64
C LYS A 37 14.30 23.75 8.77
N VAL A 38 13.74 23.28 7.65
CA VAL A 38 12.52 22.50 7.63
C VAL A 38 12.84 21.09 7.17
N VAL A 39 12.52 20.10 8.00
CA VAL A 39 12.62 18.69 7.61
C VAL A 39 11.23 18.16 7.31
N ILE A 40 11.09 17.47 6.18
CA ILE A 40 9.87 16.77 5.75
C ILE A 40 10.18 15.29 5.70
N VAL A 41 9.41 14.48 6.41
CA VAL A 41 9.52 13.01 6.40
C VAL A 41 8.36 12.42 5.61
N GLY A 42 8.68 11.82 4.47
CA GLY A 42 7.73 11.24 3.51
C GLY A 42 7.52 12.11 2.27
N GLY A 43 7.79 11.55 1.08
CA GLY A 43 7.62 12.15 -0.26
C GLY A 43 6.28 11.82 -0.92
N GLY A 44 5.28 11.35 -0.15
CA GLY A 44 3.91 11.12 -0.61
C GLY A 44 3.17 12.42 -0.94
N PHE A 45 1.85 12.35 -1.09
CA PHE A 45 1.01 13.51 -1.47
C PHE A 45 1.17 14.71 -0.54
N GLY A 46 1.16 14.49 0.77
CA GLY A 46 1.30 15.56 1.76
C GLY A 46 2.69 16.18 1.75
N GLY A 47 3.74 15.36 1.81
CA GLY A 47 5.11 15.82 1.87
C GLY A 47 5.56 16.52 0.59
N LEU A 48 5.17 16.01 -0.58
CA LEU A 48 5.46 16.68 -1.85
C LEU A 48 4.76 18.04 -1.94
N SER A 49 3.49 18.13 -1.54
CA SER A 49 2.75 19.40 -1.52
C SER A 49 3.35 20.40 -0.54
N ALA A 50 3.82 19.92 0.63
CA ALA A 50 4.53 20.75 1.59
C ALA A 50 5.87 21.26 1.02
N ALA A 51 6.66 20.36 0.41
CA ALA A 51 7.94 20.70 -0.21
C ALA A 51 7.77 21.79 -1.28
N GLN A 52 6.80 21.62 -2.19
CA GLN A 52 6.49 22.61 -3.23
C GLN A 52 6.02 23.93 -2.64
N GLY A 53 5.21 23.91 -1.57
CA GLY A 53 4.71 25.09 -0.88
C GLY A 53 5.80 25.87 -0.14
N LEU A 54 6.94 25.25 0.22
CA LEU A 54 8.08 25.86 0.91
C LEU A 54 9.12 26.47 -0.05
N LYS A 55 8.80 26.71 -1.31
CA LYS A 55 9.70 27.36 -2.26
C LYS A 55 9.95 28.82 -1.86
N SER A 56 10.95 29.05 -1.02
CA SER A 56 11.33 30.38 -0.50
C SER A 56 12.79 30.39 -0.07
N SER A 57 13.49 31.52 -0.29
CA SER A 57 14.88 31.69 0.14
C SER A 57 15.03 31.81 1.67
N SER A 58 13.95 32.03 2.40
CA SER A 58 13.97 32.15 3.87
C SER A 58 14.01 30.82 4.60
N VAL A 59 13.88 29.69 3.88
CA VAL A 59 13.89 28.34 4.45
C VAL A 59 14.83 27.44 3.66
N GLU A 60 15.49 26.52 4.36
CA GLU A 60 16.21 25.38 3.81
C GLU A 60 15.41 24.11 4.09
N VAL A 61 15.05 23.36 3.04
CA VAL A 61 14.18 22.20 3.15
C VAL A 61 14.99 20.93 2.93
N THR A 62 14.84 19.94 3.80
CA THR A 62 15.31 18.56 3.56
C THR A 62 14.11 17.63 3.52
N LEU A 63 13.83 17.04 2.37
CA LEU A 63 12.82 16.00 2.19
C LEU A 63 13.48 14.63 2.28
N ILE A 64 13.01 13.79 3.20
CA ILE A 64 13.51 12.44 3.42
C ILE A 64 12.41 11.44 3.07
N ASP A 65 12.72 10.46 2.26
CA ASP A 65 11.84 9.31 1.99
C ASP A 65 12.65 8.03 1.88
N ARG A 66 12.07 6.91 2.30
CA ARG A 66 12.65 5.57 2.13
C ARG A 66 12.69 5.12 0.66
N ARG A 67 11.96 5.81 -0.21
CA ARG A 67 11.94 5.65 -1.67
C ARG A 67 12.39 6.94 -2.37
N ASN A 68 12.99 6.79 -3.52
CA ASN A 68 13.46 7.95 -4.29
C ASN A 68 12.37 8.57 -5.18
N TYR A 69 11.11 8.12 -5.05
CA TYR A 69 10.00 8.52 -5.92
C TYR A 69 8.75 8.89 -5.14
N HIS A 70 7.95 9.75 -5.73
CA HIS A 70 6.55 9.98 -5.39
C HIS A 70 5.67 8.99 -6.13
N LEU A 71 4.79 8.29 -5.42
CA LEU A 71 3.86 7.32 -6.00
C LEU A 71 2.46 7.92 -6.11
N PHE A 72 1.88 7.87 -7.32
CA PHE A 72 0.48 8.22 -7.54
C PHE A 72 -0.43 7.02 -7.24
N GLN A 73 -0.67 6.77 -5.95
CA GLN A 73 -1.39 5.60 -5.42
C GLN A 73 -2.78 5.34 -6.04
N PRO A 74 -3.59 6.35 -6.44
CA PRO A 74 -4.89 6.07 -7.04
C PRO A 74 -4.86 5.19 -8.29
N LEU A 75 -3.74 5.14 -9.01
CA LEU A 75 -3.57 4.26 -10.18
C LEU A 75 -2.74 3.00 -9.88
N LEU A 76 -2.45 2.71 -8.61
CA LEU A 76 -1.62 1.57 -8.23
C LEU A 76 -2.25 0.22 -8.61
N TYR A 77 -3.59 0.12 -8.54
CA TYR A 77 -4.30 -1.07 -8.99
C TYR A 77 -4.10 -1.36 -10.50
N GLN A 78 -3.90 -0.32 -11.32
CA GLN A 78 -3.60 -0.49 -12.74
C GLN A 78 -2.19 -1.06 -12.97
N ALA A 79 -1.22 -0.70 -12.12
CA ALA A 79 0.09 -1.35 -12.12
C ALA A 79 0.00 -2.81 -11.67
N ALA A 80 -0.83 -3.09 -10.67
CA ALA A 80 -1.10 -4.45 -10.18
C ALA A 80 -1.85 -5.34 -11.17
N THR A 81 -2.51 -4.76 -12.17
CA THR A 81 -3.28 -5.48 -13.19
C THR A 81 -2.69 -5.35 -14.60
N GLY A 82 -1.47 -4.82 -14.72
CA GLY A 82 -0.75 -4.72 -15.98
C GLY A 82 -1.34 -3.73 -16.98
N SER A 83 -2.22 -2.84 -16.56
CA SER A 83 -2.74 -1.76 -17.39
C SER A 83 -1.72 -0.64 -17.55
N LEU A 84 -1.00 -0.32 -16.48
CA LEU A 84 0.07 0.68 -16.46
C LEU A 84 1.38 0.06 -16.00
N SER A 85 2.49 0.62 -16.48
CA SER A 85 3.81 0.33 -15.94
C SER A 85 4.05 1.11 -14.64
N PRO A 86 4.78 0.58 -13.66
CA PRO A 86 5.15 1.32 -12.45
C PRO A 86 5.77 2.69 -12.72
N GLY A 87 6.60 2.82 -13.76
CA GLY A 87 7.25 4.08 -14.14
C GLY A 87 6.29 5.19 -14.61
N GLU A 88 5.04 4.84 -14.95
CA GLU A 88 4.03 5.83 -15.40
C GLU A 88 3.31 6.50 -14.23
N ILE A 89 3.34 5.89 -13.05
CA ILE A 89 2.69 6.37 -11.83
C ILE A 89 3.67 6.71 -10.71
N ALA A 90 4.97 6.50 -10.92
CA ALA A 90 6.04 6.81 -9.97
C ALA A 90 7.00 7.85 -10.55
N PHE A 91 7.25 8.91 -9.77
CA PHE A 91 8.00 10.08 -10.25
C PHE A 91 9.21 10.32 -9.34
N PRO A 92 10.45 10.29 -9.87
CA PRO A 92 11.64 10.57 -9.06
C PRO A 92 11.53 11.93 -8.36
N LEU A 93 11.61 11.95 -7.02
CA LEU A 93 11.45 13.15 -6.20
C LEU A 93 12.44 14.24 -6.59
N ARG A 94 13.70 13.87 -6.88
CA ARG A 94 14.72 14.82 -7.35
C ARG A 94 14.35 15.46 -8.70
N GLY A 95 13.73 14.69 -9.61
CA GLY A 95 13.24 15.19 -10.89
C GLY A 95 12.11 16.20 -10.72
N VAL A 96 11.11 15.83 -9.89
CA VAL A 96 9.95 16.69 -9.61
C VAL A 96 10.34 18.00 -8.94
N LEU A 97 11.34 17.97 -8.05
CA LEU A 97 11.78 19.12 -7.25
C LEU A 97 13.02 19.83 -7.83
N SER A 98 13.52 19.42 -9.00
CA SER A 98 14.78 19.88 -9.59
C SER A 98 14.87 21.42 -9.78
N LYS A 99 13.73 22.07 -10.03
CA LYS A 99 13.66 23.54 -10.21
C LYS A 99 13.60 24.33 -8.89
N GLN A 100 13.57 23.65 -7.74
CA GLN A 100 13.50 24.27 -6.42
C GLN A 100 14.88 24.23 -5.75
N LYS A 101 15.57 25.38 -5.71
CA LYS A 101 16.97 25.46 -5.26
C LYS A 101 17.17 25.33 -3.73
N ASN A 102 16.14 25.62 -2.94
CA ASN A 102 16.21 25.59 -1.48
C ASN A 102 15.82 24.23 -0.87
N ILE A 103 15.80 23.15 -1.67
CA ILE A 103 15.45 21.81 -1.21
C ILE A 103 16.54 20.79 -1.52
N ARG A 104 16.78 19.93 -0.55
CA ARG A 104 17.57 18.69 -0.70
C ARG A 104 16.65 17.50 -0.53
N VAL A 105 16.83 16.47 -1.34
CA VAL A 105 16.10 15.19 -1.23
C VAL A 105 17.06 14.14 -0.74
N TRP A 106 16.73 13.47 0.36
CA TRP A 106 17.52 12.39 0.93
C TRP A 106 16.75 11.07 0.81
N LEU A 107 17.41 10.05 0.27
CA LEU A 107 16.94 8.68 0.36
C LEU A 107 17.38 8.14 1.72
N GLY A 108 16.43 7.81 2.59
CA GLY A 108 16.74 7.32 3.93
C GLY A 108 15.47 6.96 4.71
N THR A 109 15.65 6.09 5.69
CA THR A 109 14.58 5.66 6.59
C THR A 109 14.75 6.35 7.93
N VAL A 110 13.78 7.16 8.34
CA VAL A 110 13.75 7.75 9.68
C VAL A 110 13.40 6.66 10.68
N GLN A 111 14.26 6.51 11.69
CA GLN A 111 14.14 5.48 12.72
C GLN A 111 13.65 6.02 14.06
N ASP A 112 14.03 7.26 14.41
CA ASP A 112 13.61 7.91 15.65
C ASP A 112 13.51 9.43 15.49
N ILE A 113 12.77 10.07 16.41
CA ILE A 113 12.53 11.51 16.47
C ILE A 113 12.72 11.96 17.91
N ASP A 114 13.59 12.93 18.14
CA ASP A 114 13.74 13.60 19.44
C ASP A 114 13.17 15.03 19.37
N PRO A 115 11.93 15.24 19.84
CA PRO A 115 11.31 16.57 19.85
C PRO A 115 12.01 17.57 20.75
N GLY A 116 12.62 17.10 21.84
CA GLY A 116 13.27 17.96 22.84
C GLY A 116 14.52 18.63 22.28
N SER A 117 15.38 17.88 21.61
CA SER A 117 16.59 18.42 20.97
C SER A 117 16.38 18.80 19.49
N LYS A 118 15.18 18.68 18.97
CA LYS A 118 14.81 18.93 17.56
C LYS A 118 15.68 18.18 16.56
N ARG A 119 15.82 16.87 16.79
CA ARG A 119 16.61 15.96 15.95
C ARG A 119 15.78 14.81 15.42
N ILE A 120 16.14 14.34 14.23
CA ILE A 120 15.68 13.08 13.68
C ILE A 120 16.88 12.18 13.43
N PHE A 121 16.67 10.88 13.57
CA PHE A 121 17.70 9.85 13.43
C PHE A 121 17.31 8.92 12.27
N LEU A 122 18.25 8.70 11.36
CA LEU A 122 18.08 7.80 10.23
C LEU A 122 18.68 6.43 10.55
N ALA A 123 18.21 5.41 9.85
CA ALA A 123 18.66 4.03 10.03
C ALA A 123 20.15 3.80 9.70
N ASP A 124 20.73 4.68 8.89
CA ASP A 124 22.17 4.68 8.53
C ASP A 124 23.05 5.43 9.55
N GLY A 125 22.47 5.92 10.64
CA GLY A 125 23.15 6.67 11.70
C GLY A 125 23.23 8.17 11.47
N ALA A 126 22.74 8.70 10.33
CA ALA A 126 22.74 10.13 10.10
C ALA A 126 21.74 10.85 11.03
N ILE A 127 22.11 12.04 11.50
CA ILE A 127 21.30 12.87 12.41
C ILE A 127 21.06 14.22 11.74
N LEU A 128 19.80 14.66 11.67
CA LEU A 128 19.44 15.98 11.17
C LEU A 128 18.75 16.81 12.26
N ARG A 129 19.12 18.09 12.31
CA ARG A 129 18.45 19.10 13.15
C ARG A 129 17.42 19.85 12.33
N TYR A 130 16.31 20.22 12.97
CA TYR A 130 15.25 21.02 12.35
C TYR A 130 14.81 22.19 13.25
N ASP A 131 14.30 23.23 12.63
CA ASP A 131 13.54 24.30 13.30
C ASP A 131 12.03 24.01 13.21
N SER A 132 11.59 23.37 12.11
CA SER A 132 10.24 22.83 11.95
C SER A 132 10.29 21.44 11.29
N LEU A 133 9.44 20.53 11.76
CA LEU A 133 9.29 19.17 11.24
C LEU A 133 7.90 19.00 10.64
N ILE A 134 7.81 18.42 9.44
CA ILE A 134 6.56 17.93 8.83
C ILE A 134 6.64 16.43 8.72
N LEU A 135 5.81 15.72 9.48
CA LEU A 135 5.71 14.27 9.43
C LEU A 135 4.55 13.86 8.51
N ALA A 136 4.90 13.35 7.33
CA ALA A 136 3.99 12.96 6.24
C ALA A 136 4.20 11.50 5.81
N ALA A 137 4.51 10.62 6.78
CA ALA A 137 4.93 9.24 6.54
C ALA A 137 3.79 8.30 6.08
N GLY A 138 2.56 8.79 6.01
CA GLY A 138 1.42 8.07 5.46
C GLY A 138 0.97 6.87 6.30
N SER A 139 0.49 5.84 5.62
CA SER A 139 -0.09 4.62 6.20
C SER A 139 0.47 3.37 5.53
N GLU A 140 0.30 2.23 6.21
CA GLU A 140 0.65 0.89 5.73
C GLU A 140 -0.61 0.02 5.71
N THR A 141 -0.54 -1.16 5.09
CA THR A 141 -1.64 -2.13 5.10
C THR A 141 -1.89 -2.64 6.52
N ALA A 142 -3.16 -2.69 6.94
CA ALA A 142 -3.55 -3.19 8.25
C ALA A 142 -4.03 -4.64 8.15
N TYR A 143 -3.33 -5.54 8.82
CA TYR A 143 -3.74 -6.94 8.97
C TYR A 143 -4.39 -7.24 10.33
N TYR A 144 -4.72 -6.19 11.11
CA TYR A 144 -5.47 -6.28 12.38
C TYR A 144 -4.88 -7.25 13.42
N GLY A 145 -3.56 -7.36 13.45
CA GLY A 145 -2.81 -8.25 14.36
C GLY A 145 -2.25 -9.51 13.69
N HIS A 146 -2.69 -9.82 12.48
CA HIS A 146 -2.31 -11.00 11.71
C HIS A 146 -1.29 -10.66 10.61
N ASN A 147 -0.14 -10.10 11.01
CA ASN A 147 0.90 -9.67 10.05
C ASN A 147 1.48 -10.84 9.23
N GLU A 148 1.35 -12.07 9.71
CA GLU A 148 1.70 -13.30 9.00
C GLU A 148 0.92 -13.48 7.69
N TRP A 149 -0.31 -12.98 7.60
CA TRP A 149 -1.13 -13.06 6.39
C TRP A 149 -0.54 -12.29 5.20
N GLN A 150 0.36 -11.33 5.44
CA GLN A 150 1.01 -10.57 4.38
C GLN A 150 1.72 -11.47 3.36
N LYS A 151 2.23 -12.62 3.78
CA LYS A 151 2.91 -13.59 2.91
C LYS A 151 1.94 -14.19 1.88
N CYS A 152 0.75 -14.58 2.31
CA CYS A 152 -0.26 -15.22 1.48
C CYS A 152 -1.19 -14.21 0.79
N ALA A 153 -1.51 -13.10 1.46
CA ALA A 153 -2.40 -12.04 0.98
C ALA A 153 -1.67 -10.68 0.96
N PRO A 154 -0.87 -10.37 -0.07
CA PRO A 154 -0.17 -9.09 -0.16
C PRO A 154 -1.14 -7.92 -0.20
N GLY A 155 -0.73 -6.79 0.39
CA GLY A 155 -1.43 -5.51 0.31
C GLY A 155 -1.26 -4.81 -1.04
N LEU A 156 -1.74 -3.57 -1.12
CA LEU A 156 -1.60 -2.74 -2.32
C LEU A 156 -1.33 -1.27 -1.93
N LYS A 157 -0.13 -1.00 -1.42
CA LYS A 157 0.31 0.33 -0.96
C LYS A 157 1.63 0.79 -1.60
N SER A 158 2.36 -0.13 -2.23
CA SER A 158 3.66 0.14 -2.82
C SER A 158 3.78 -0.48 -4.22
N ILE A 159 4.81 -0.07 -4.98
CA ILE A 159 5.10 -0.66 -6.30
C ILE A 159 5.49 -2.12 -6.14
N GLU A 160 6.24 -2.45 -5.10
CA GLU A 160 6.67 -3.80 -4.79
C GLU A 160 5.46 -4.71 -4.58
N GLU A 161 4.49 -4.26 -3.77
CA GLU A 161 3.22 -4.99 -3.56
C GLU A 161 2.39 -5.07 -4.86
N ALA A 162 2.30 -4.00 -5.64
CA ALA A 162 1.59 -4.02 -6.92
C ALA A 162 2.20 -5.00 -7.93
N THR A 163 3.53 -5.07 -7.99
CA THR A 163 4.21 -6.03 -8.86
C THR A 163 4.07 -7.47 -8.36
N ALA A 164 4.08 -7.69 -7.04
CA ALA A 164 3.79 -9.00 -6.44
C ALA A 164 2.35 -9.45 -6.71
N VAL A 165 1.38 -8.55 -6.56
CA VAL A 165 -0.03 -8.82 -6.90
C VAL A 165 -0.17 -9.16 -8.40
N ARG A 166 0.48 -8.38 -9.28
CA ARG A 166 0.48 -8.67 -10.72
C ARG A 166 1.06 -10.04 -11.03
N HIS A 167 2.18 -10.38 -10.40
CA HIS A 167 2.79 -11.70 -10.51
C HIS A 167 1.78 -12.78 -10.12
N LYS A 168 1.19 -12.71 -8.92
CA LYS A 168 0.21 -13.70 -8.44
C LYS A 168 -0.96 -13.87 -9.40
N ILE A 169 -1.54 -12.77 -9.89
CA ILE A 169 -2.67 -12.82 -10.83
C ILE A 169 -2.29 -13.54 -12.11
N LEU A 170 -1.20 -13.13 -12.77
CA LEU A 170 -0.82 -13.70 -14.06
C LEU A 170 -0.30 -15.14 -13.90
N TYR A 171 0.51 -15.40 -12.88
CA TYR A 171 1.04 -16.71 -12.58
C TYR A 171 -0.05 -17.77 -12.30
N SER A 172 -1.15 -17.34 -11.68
CA SER A 172 -2.29 -18.23 -11.43
C SER A 172 -2.89 -18.81 -12.72
N PHE A 173 -2.99 -18.01 -13.79
CA PHE A 173 -3.45 -18.51 -15.09
C PHE A 173 -2.43 -19.45 -15.74
N GLU A 174 -1.12 -19.15 -15.64
CA GLU A 174 -0.05 -19.98 -16.17
C GLU A 174 -0.01 -21.38 -15.50
N VAL A 175 -0.22 -21.42 -14.18
CA VAL A 175 -0.27 -22.69 -13.46
C VAL A 175 -1.55 -23.45 -13.79
N ALA A 176 -2.70 -22.77 -13.82
CA ALA A 176 -3.99 -23.39 -14.14
C ALA A 176 -3.98 -24.05 -15.53
N GLU A 177 -3.28 -23.47 -16.53
CA GLU A 177 -3.12 -24.04 -17.88
C GLU A 177 -2.51 -25.44 -17.88
N ARG A 178 -1.68 -25.76 -16.88
CA ARG A 178 -0.91 -27.01 -16.80
C ARG A 178 -1.54 -28.05 -15.90
N ILE A 179 -2.49 -27.67 -15.04
CA ILE A 179 -3.14 -28.58 -14.08
C ILE A 179 -4.29 -29.31 -14.75
N SER A 180 -4.29 -30.63 -14.63
CA SER A 180 -5.38 -31.49 -15.14
C SER A 180 -6.52 -31.69 -14.14
N ASP A 181 -6.23 -31.69 -12.83
CA ASP A 181 -7.24 -31.83 -11.78
C ASP A 181 -8.18 -30.64 -11.72
N PRO A 182 -9.50 -30.81 -11.91
CA PRO A 182 -10.44 -29.68 -11.94
C PRO A 182 -10.55 -28.94 -10.60
N ALA A 183 -10.40 -29.62 -9.47
CA ALA A 183 -10.52 -28.98 -8.15
C ALA A 183 -9.32 -28.06 -7.86
N GLN A 184 -8.11 -28.53 -8.12
CA GLN A 184 -6.90 -27.74 -8.01
C GLN A 184 -6.89 -26.59 -9.01
N ARG A 185 -7.24 -26.84 -10.28
CA ARG A 185 -7.38 -25.79 -11.31
C ARG A 185 -8.33 -24.68 -10.86
N ARG A 186 -9.45 -25.04 -10.25
CA ARG A 186 -10.42 -24.08 -9.72
C ARG A 186 -9.81 -23.20 -8.62
N ALA A 187 -9.00 -23.75 -7.70
CA ALA A 187 -8.34 -22.97 -6.66
C ALA A 187 -7.37 -21.95 -7.27
N TRP A 188 -6.65 -22.27 -8.34
CA TRP A 188 -5.79 -21.34 -9.08
C TRP A 188 -6.58 -20.29 -9.87
N LEU A 189 -7.76 -20.61 -10.37
CA LEU A 189 -8.66 -19.67 -11.06
C LEU A 189 -9.61 -18.93 -10.10
N THR A 190 -9.40 -19.03 -8.79
CA THR A 190 -10.16 -18.28 -7.78
C THR A 190 -9.30 -17.14 -7.23
N PHE A 191 -9.81 -15.92 -7.40
CA PHE A 191 -9.17 -14.68 -6.96
C PHE A 191 -10.03 -14.05 -5.87
N VAL A 192 -9.47 -13.88 -4.68
CA VAL A 192 -10.20 -13.30 -3.55
C VAL A 192 -9.59 -11.94 -3.20
N ILE A 193 -10.41 -10.92 -3.17
CA ILE A 193 -10.05 -9.57 -2.76
C ILE A 193 -10.74 -9.26 -1.44
N VAL A 194 -9.97 -9.00 -0.40
CA VAL A 194 -10.48 -8.65 0.93
C VAL A 194 -10.51 -7.14 1.09
N GLY A 195 -11.69 -6.58 1.37
CA GLY A 195 -11.94 -5.16 1.51
C GLY A 195 -12.64 -4.54 0.30
N ALA A 196 -13.91 -4.14 0.45
CA ALA A 196 -14.76 -3.57 -0.61
C ALA A 196 -14.78 -2.02 -0.59
N GLY A 197 -13.69 -1.38 -0.16
CA GLY A 197 -13.42 0.02 -0.40
C GLY A 197 -13.05 0.30 -1.86
N PRO A 198 -12.69 1.55 -2.23
CA PRO A 198 -12.35 1.91 -3.61
C PRO A 198 -11.30 0.99 -4.24
N THR A 199 -10.19 0.74 -3.54
CA THR A 199 -9.10 -0.11 -4.05
C THR A 199 -9.57 -1.54 -4.37
N GLY A 200 -10.36 -2.16 -3.48
CA GLY A 200 -10.84 -3.53 -3.71
C GLY A 200 -11.86 -3.60 -4.84
N VAL A 201 -12.74 -2.61 -4.97
CA VAL A 201 -13.70 -2.51 -6.06
C VAL A 201 -12.98 -2.35 -7.40
N GLU A 202 -12.03 -1.41 -7.50
CA GLU A 202 -11.22 -1.16 -8.70
C GLU A 202 -10.40 -2.39 -9.12
N LEU A 203 -9.79 -3.05 -8.14
CA LEU A 203 -8.98 -4.25 -8.39
C LEU A 203 -9.84 -5.43 -8.86
N SER A 204 -11.00 -5.65 -8.22
CA SER A 204 -11.92 -6.74 -8.58
C SER A 204 -12.44 -6.59 -10.00
N GLY A 205 -12.87 -5.37 -10.37
CA GLY A 205 -13.30 -5.08 -11.73
C GLY A 205 -12.18 -5.27 -12.75
N ALA A 206 -10.98 -4.79 -12.42
CA ALA A 206 -9.82 -4.94 -13.32
C ALA A 206 -9.39 -6.40 -13.52
N ILE A 207 -9.46 -7.26 -12.48
CA ILE A 207 -9.17 -8.69 -12.60
C ILE A 207 -10.26 -9.39 -13.43
N ALA A 208 -11.53 -9.02 -13.24
CA ALA A 208 -12.63 -9.55 -14.05
C ALA A 208 -12.45 -9.22 -15.55
N GLU A 209 -12.01 -8.00 -15.88
CA GLU A 209 -11.70 -7.61 -17.26
C GLU A 209 -10.48 -8.38 -17.83
N ILE A 210 -9.45 -8.63 -17.00
CA ILE A 210 -8.30 -9.46 -17.41
C ILE A 210 -8.81 -10.83 -17.83
N ALA A 211 -9.55 -11.50 -16.96
CA ALA A 211 -10.02 -12.86 -17.19
C ALA A 211 -10.95 -12.96 -18.39
N ARG A 212 -11.93 -12.05 -18.52
CA ARG A 212 -13.01 -12.14 -19.53
C ARG A 212 -12.70 -11.53 -20.86
N GLN A 213 -11.76 -10.55 -20.91
CA GLN A 213 -11.47 -9.82 -22.14
C GLN A 213 -9.99 -9.96 -22.55
N THR A 214 -9.06 -9.67 -21.62
CA THR A 214 -7.65 -9.56 -21.97
C THR A 214 -7.01 -10.91 -22.28
N LEU A 215 -7.31 -11.95 -21.49
CA LEU A 215 -6.68 -13.27 -21.59
C LEU A 215 -7.54 -14.30 -22.36
N LYS A 216 -8.70 -13.90 -22.85
CA LYS A 216 -9.72 -14.80 -23.44
C LYS A 216 -9.17 -15.79 -24.45
N ASN A 217 -8.17 -15.41 -25.26
CA ASN A 217 -7.62 -16.22 -26.33
C ASN A 217 -6.14 -16.60 -26.12
N ASP A 218 -5.57 -16.31 -24.95
CA ASP A 218 -4.15 -16.53 -24.70
C ASP A 218 -3.83 -17.99 -24.33
N PHE A 219 -4.77 -18.68 -23.70
CA PHE A 219 -4.61 -20.04 -23.19
C PHE A 219 -5.32 -21.11 -24.07
N ARG A 220 -4.95 -22.38 -23.91
CA ARG A 220 -5.46 -23.50 -24.73
C ARG A 220 -6.17 -24.57 -23.90
N SER A 221 -5.74 -24.79 -22.65
CA SER A 221 -6.27 -25.83 -21.76
C SER A 221 -7.28 -25.27 -20.76
N ILE A 222 -7.30 -23.97 -20.54
CA ILE A 222 -8.24 -23.28 -19.66
C ILE A 222 -9.04 -22.22 -20.42
N HIS A 223 -10.17 -21.87 -19.84
CA HIS A 223 -10.99 -20.76 -20.23
C HIS A 223 -10.88 -19.66 -19.15
N PRO A 224 -10.04 -18.63 -19.33
CA PRO A 224 -9.82 -17.58 -18.32
C PRO A 224 -11.11 -16.92 -17.83
N GLU A 225 -12.15 -16.86 -18.66
CA GLU A 225 -13.48 -16.34 -18.31
C GLU A 225 -14.21 -17.16 -17.22
N GLU A 226 -13.80 -18.40 -16.95
CA GLU A 226 -14.31 -19.23 -15.86
C GLU A 226 -13.74 -18.84 -14.50
N ALA A 227 -12.75 -17.94 -14.46
CA ALA A 227 -12.17 -17.46 -13.23
C ALA A 227 -13.22 -16.86 -12.28
N GLN A 228 -13.15 -17.25 -11.03
CA GLN A 228 -14.02 -16.76 -9.96
C GLN A 228 -13.33 -15.56 -9.28
N ILE A 229 -13.97 -14.42 -9.34
CA ILE A 229 -13.50 -13.21 -8.66
C ILE A 229 -14.46 -12.92 -7.50
N ILE A 230 -13.95 -12.96 -6.28
CA ILE A 230 -14.72 -12.82 -5.05
C ILE A 230 -14.24 -11.58 -4.32
N LEU A 231 -15.13 -10.62 -4.09
CA LEU A 231 -14.88 -9.42 -3.28
C LEU A 231 -15.54 -9.56 -1.92
N LEU A 232 -14.74 -9.59 -0.86
CA LEU A 232 -15.18 -9.79 0.53
C LEU A 232 -15.10 -8.48 1.32
N ASP A 233 -16.05 -8.23 2.21
CA ASP A 233 -15.95 -7.17 3.21
C ASP A 233 -16.79 -7.52 4.45
N GLY A 234 -16.28 -7.16 5.63
CA GLY A 234 -17.04 -7.23 6.89
C GLY A 234 -18.17 -6.18 6.97
N ALA A 235 -18.11 -5.12 6.15
CA ALA A 235 -19.15 -4.11 6.07
C ALA A 235 -20.39 -4.64 5.33
N PRO A 236 -21.58 -4.05 5.57
CA PRO A 236 -22.84 -4.52 4.97
C PRO A 236 -22.98 -4.19 3.48
N ARG A 237 -22.11 -3.37 2.89
CA ARG A 237 -22.15 -3.00 1.46
C ARG A 237 -20.78 -2.53 0.96
N VAL A 238 -20.59 -2.57 -0.33
CA VAL A 238 -19.39 -2.02 -0.99
C VAL A 238 -19.35 -0.49 -0.87
N LEU A 239 -18.17 0.10 -0.93
CA LEU A 239 -17.97 1.56 -0.92
C LEU A 239 -18.73 2.26 0.22
N MET A 240 -18.58 1.75 1.45
CA MET A 240 -19.29 2.27 2.64
C MET A 240 -19.30 3.80 2.78
N PRO A 241 -18.20 4.53 2.50
CA PRO A 241 -18.19 6.00 2.58
C PRO A 241 -19.07 6.71 1.54
N PHE A 242 -19.44 6.02 0.45
CA PHE A 242 -20.28 6.60 -0.60
C PHE A 242 -21.77 6.55 -0.25
N PRO A 243 -22.60 7.42 -0.84
CA PRO A 243 -24.07 7.33 -0.75
C PRO A 243 -24.56 5.94 -1.16
N LYS A 244 -25.64 5.48 -0.49
CA LYS A 244 -26.19 4.13 -0.73
C LYS A 244 -26.53 3.89 -2.22
N SER A 245 -27.08 4.89 -2.91
CA SER A 245 -27.43 4.80 -4.34
C SER A 245 -26.20 4.48 -5.23
N LEU A 246 -25.04 5.08 -4.92
CA LEU A 246 -23.79 4.83 -5.65
C LEU A 246 -23.18 3.47 -5.27
N SER A 247 -23.27 3.07 -4.00
CA SER A 247 -22.88 1.74 -3.54
C SER A 247 -23.70 0.63 -4.23
N ASP A 248 -25.03 0.79 -4.30
CA ASP A 248 -25.93 -0.15 -4.98
C ASP A 248 -25.61 -0.23 -6.50
N ARG A 249 -25.28 0.91 -7.11
CA ARG A 249 -24.87 0.94 -8.52
C ARG A 249 -23.52 0.22 -8.73
N ALA A 250 -22.54 0.47 -7.87
CA ALA A 250 -21.25 -0.19 -7.92
C ALA A 250 -21.39 -1.73 -7.77
N SER A 251 -22.21 -2.18 -6.83
CA SER A 251 -22.48 -3.61 -6.62
C SER A 251 -23.11 -4.27 -7.87
N ARG A 252 -24.05 -3.59 -8.53
CA ARG A 252 -24.63 -4.09 -9.80
C ARG A 252 -23.58 -4.16 -10.91
N SER A 253 -22.79 -3.12 -11.09
CA SER A 253 -21.74 -3.12 -12.12
C SER A 253 -20.67 -4.19 -11.87
N LEU A 254 -20.30 -4.47 -10.60
CA LEU A 254 -19.45 -5.60 -10.26
C LEU A 254 -20.09 -6.95 -10.64
N ALA A 255 -21.37 -7.14 -10.35
CA ALA A 255 -22.10 -8.36 -10.71
C ALA A 255 -22.20 -8.54 -12.24
N GLU A 256 -22.43 -7.45 -13.00
CA GLU A 256 -22.42 -7.45 -14.47
C GLU A 256 -21.05 -7.88 -15.03
N LEU A 257 -19.93 -7.52 -14.35
CA LEU A 257 -18.59 -8.00 -14.63
C LEU A 257 -18.33 -9.44 -14.13
N GLY A 258 -19.30 -10.07 -13.46
CA GLY A 258 -19.21 -11.42 -12.90
C GLY A 258 -18.36 -11.49 -11.62
N VAL A 259 -18.20 -10.40 -10.89
CA VAL A 259 -17.59 -10.40 -9.56
C VAL A 259 -18.63 -10.81 -8.52
N GLN A 260 -18.31 -11.79 -7.71
CA GLN A 260 -19.13 -12.21 -6.57
C GLN A 260 -18.84 -11.31 -5.37
N VAL A 261 -19.80 -10.49 -4.99
CA VAL A 261 -19.68 -9.59 -3.82
C VAL A 261 -20.28 -10.28 -2.59
N LYS A 262 -19.45 -10.48 -1.55
CA LYS A 262 -19.84 -11.04 -0.25
C LYS A 262 -19.58 -10.01 0.85
N CYS A 263 -20.58 -9.23 1.18
CA CYS A 263 -20.57 -8.27 2.31
C CYS A 263 -21.06 -8.94 3.60
N GLY A 264 -20.65 -8.41 4.77
CA GLY A 264 -20.93 -9.02 6.06
C GLY A 264 -20.11 -10.30 6.32
N ALA A 265 -19.04 -10.50 5.58
CA ALA A 265 -18.13 -11.65 5.70
C ALA A 265 -16.81 -11.22 6.33
N MET A 266 -16.49 -11.75 7.50
CA MET A 266 -15.22 -11.49 8.20
C MET A 266 -14.23 -12.60 7.89
N VAL A 267 -12.99 -12.21 7.57
CA VAL A 267 -11.89 -13.15 7.40
C VAL A 267 -11.37 -13.57 8.77
N GLU A 268 -11.30 -14.87 9.02
CA GLU A 268 -10.79 -15.45 10.27
C GLU A 268 -9.37 -15.99 10.12
N HIS A 269 -9.05 -16.54 8.95
CA HIS A 269 -7.73 -17.12 8.67
C HIS A 269 -7.37 -16.97 7.21
N VAL A 270 -6.07 -16.83 6.92
CA VAL A 270 -5.50 -16.81 5.55
C VAL A 270 -4.24 -17.64 5.54
N ASP A 271 -4.15 -18.57 4.58
CA ASP A 271 -2.98 -19.41 4.34
C ASP A 271 -2.72 -19.61 2.82
N GLU A 272 -1.85 -20.54 2.46
CA GLU A 272 -1.52 -20.87 1.07
C GLU A 272 -2.64 -21.65 0.34
N ALA A 273 -3.55 -22.28 1.10
CA ALA A 273 -4.69 -23.01 0.52
C ALA A 273 -5.87 -22.07 0.21
N GLY A 274 -5.92 -20.90 0.87
CA GLY A 274 -6.98 -19.92 0.68
C GLY A 274 -7.31 -19.13 1.93
N LEU A 275 -8.60 -19.02 2.25
CA LEU A 275 -9.03 -18.29 3.43
C LEU A 275 -10.32 -18.86 4.03
N THR A 276 -10.43 -18.70 5.34
CA THR A 276 -11.65 -19.00 6.09
C THR A 276 -12.39 -17.71 6.40
N ILE A 277 -13.69 -17.71 6.15
CA ILE A 277 -14.56 -16.56 6.41
C ILE A 277 -15.70 -16.95 7.36
N GLN A 278 -16.13 -16.00 8.18
CA GLN A 278 -17.36 -16.09 8.97
C GLN A 278 -18.42 -15.18 8.37
N SER A 279 -19.57 -15.74 8.00
CA SER A 279 -20.71 -14.99 7.49
C SER A 279 -22.01 -15.61 8.01
N ASN A 280 -22.93 -14.79 8.55
CA ASN A 280 -24.21 -15.23 9.11
C ASN A 280 -24.10 -16.37 10.15
N GLY A 281 -23.02 -16.38 10.94
CA GLY A 281 -22.75 -17.39 11.96
C GLY A 281 -22.25 -18.74 11.42
N GLN A 282 -21.97 -18.82 10.14
CA GLN A 282 -21.36 -19.98 9.49
C GLN A 282 -19.92 -19.67 9.08
N THR A 283 -19.06 -20.67 9.19
CA THR A 283 -17.66 -20.59 8.76
C THR A 283 -17.52 -21.35 7.45
N ASP A 284 -17.07 -20.67 6.40
CA ASP A 284 -16.85 -21.21 5.07
C ASP A 284 -15.37 -21.14 4.71
N LEU A 285 -14.86 -22.21 4.07
CA LEU A 285 -13.53 -22.24 3.48
C LEU A 285 -13.62 -21.89 1.99
N ILE A 286 -12.82 -20.93 1.54
CA ILE A 286 -12.68 -20.58 0.12
C ILE A 286 -11.28 -21.00 -0.32
N ALA A 287 -11.18 -22.06 -1.13
CA ALA A 287 -9.94 -22.50 -1.73
C ALA A 287 -9.53 -21.50 -2.84
N ALA A 288 -8.40 -20.81 -2.65
CA ALA A 288 -7.91 -19.78 -3.56
C ALA A 288 -6.39 -19.61 -3.42
N LYS A 289 -5.66 -19.71 -4.54
CA LYS A 289 -4.20 -19.46 -4.56
C LYS A 289 -3.84 -17.98 -4.64
N THR A 290 -4.80 -17.14 -4.99
CA THR A 290 -4.61 -15.70 -5.04
C THR A 290 -5.57 -14.97 -4.10
N VAL A 291 -5.06 -14.56 -2.96
CA VAL A 291 -5.74 -13.66 -2.02
C VAL A 291 -5.01 -12.32 -2.02
N ILE A 292 -5.75 -11.21 -2.10
CA ILE A 292 -5.21 -9.84 -2.11
C ILE A 292 -5.88 -9.04 -1.01
N TRP A 293 -5.07 -8.35 -0.19
CA TRP A 293 -5.58 -7.62 0.96
C TRP A 293 -5.72 -6.12 0.67
N ALA A 294 -6.95 -5.67 0.50
CA ALA A 294 -7.34 -4.25 0.38
C ALA A 294 -8.16 -3.77 1.60
N GLY A 295 -8.18 -4.56 2.67
CA GLY A 295 -9.11 -4.48 3.80
C GLY A 295 -8.69 -3.57 4.94
N GLY A 296 -8.01 -2.47 4.67
CA GLY A 296 -7.73 -1.46 5.69
C GLY A 296 -6.31 -0.93 5.70
N ILE A 297 -6.15 0.17 6.42
CA ILE A 297 -4.87 0.87 6.59
C ILE A 297 -4.65 1.20 8.05
N MET A 298 -3.38 1.24 8.45
CA MET A 298 -2.93 1.73 9.74
C MET A 298 -1.85 2.79 9.54
N ALA A 299 -1.74 3.70 10.50
CA ALA A 299 -0.72 4.75 10.45
C ALA A 299 0.69 4.15 10.46
N SER A 300 1.61 4.85 9.78
CA SER A 300 3.04 4.50 9.80
C SER A 300 3.56 4.32 11.24
N PRO A 301 4.46 3.35 11.50
CA PRO A 301 5.09 3.15 12.82
C PRO A 301 5.74 4.41 13.40
N LEU A 302 6.17 5.36 12.57
CA LEU A 302 6.68 6.66 13.02
C LEU A 302 5.67 7.45 13.86
N GLY A 303 4.37 7.21 13.69
CA GLY A 303 3.33 7.78 14.53
C GLY A 303 3.45 7.33 15.98
N LYS A 304 3.64 6.02 16.21
CA LYS A 304 3.83 5.47 17.56
C LYS A 304 5.11 6.00 18.21
N ILE A 305 6.19 6.12 17.43
CA ILE A 305 7.47 6.67 17.90
C ILE A 305 7.29 8.12 18.34
N LEU A 306 6.72 8.98 17.50
CA LEU A 306 6.48 10.36 17.85
C LEU A 306 5.52 10.49 19.05
N ALA A 307 4.45 9.72 19.10
CA ALA A 307 3.50 9.72 20.21
C ALA A 307 4.17 9.36 21.53
N SER A 308 5.06 8.36 21.58
CA SER A 308 5.81 7.99 22.77
C SER A 308 6.73 9.10 23.26
N ARG A 309 7.35 9.84 22.35
CA ARG A 309 8.28 10.95 22.65
C ARG A 309 7.57 12.23 23.09
N THR A 310 6.36 12.50 22.53
CA THR A 310 5.59 13.72 22.78
C THR A 310 4.47 13.54 23.79
N LYS A 311 4.14 12.31 24.17
CA LYS A 311 2.94 11.94 24.93
C LYS A 311 1.64 12.35 24.21
N ALA A 312 1.68 12.53 22.91
CA ALA A 312 0.48 12.79 22.11
C ALA A 312 -0.40 11.55 22.03
N GLU A 313 -1.70 11.75 22.07
CA GLU A 313 -2.67 10.67 21.92
C GLU A 313 -2.73 10.18 20.47
N THR A 314 -3.06 8.89 20.31
CA THR A 314 -3.35 8.29 19.01
C THR A 314 -4.80 7.77 18.98
N ASP A 315 -5.34 7.62 17.79
CA ASP A 315 -6.59 6.88 17.59
C ASP A 315 -6.34 5.36 17.47
N LYS A 316 -7.42 4.59 17.28
CA LYS A 316 -7.35 3.12 17.12
C LYS A 316 -6.50 2.68 15.93
N GLY A 317 -6.38 3.50 14.88
CA GLY A 317 -5.54 3.24 13.71
C GLY A 317 -4.09 3.69 13.88
N GLY A 318 -3.70 4.17 15.06
CA GLY A 318 -2.35 4.68 15.36
C GLY A 318 -2.06 6.08 14.79
N ARG A 319 -3.09 6.80 14.28
CA ARG A 319 -2.94 8.17 13.79
C ARG A 319 -2.80 9.13 14.97
N ILE A 320 -1.90 10.10 14.85
CA ILE A 320 -1.66 11.10 15.91
C ILE A 320 -2.80 12.11 15.96
N LYS A 321 -3.40 12.31 17.13
CA LYS A 321 -4.34 13.39 17.36
C LYS A 321 -3.62 14.73 17.30
N VAL A 322 -3.98 15.54 16.32
CA VAL A 322 -3.37 16.85 16.07
C VAL A 322 -4.28 18.00 16.52
N ARG A 323 -3.69 19.15 16.76
CA ARG A 323 -4.41 20.40 16.96
C ARG A 323 -5.09 20.85 15.66
N PRO A 324 -6.05 21.81 15.73
CA PRO A 324 -6.69 22.34 14.52
C PRO A 324 -5.74 22.99 13.51
N ASP A 325 -4.52 23.33 13.90
CA ASP A 325 -3.44 23.85 13.06
C ASP A 325 -2.50 22.74 12.54
N LEU A 326 -2.89 21.47 12.68
CA LEU A 326 -2.14 20.26 12.31
C LEU A 326 -0.83 20.08 13.09
N THR A 327 -0.61 20.80 14.18
CA THR A 327 0.55 20.61 15.04
C THR A 327 0.28 19.55 16.11
N VAL A 328 1.36 18.95 16.61
CA VAL A 328 1.31 18.05 17.78
C VAL A 328 1.05 18.89 19.05
N PRO A 329 0.16 18.46 19.96
CA PRO A 329 -0.03 19.14 21.24
C PRO A 329 1.31 19.40 21.96
N ASN A 330 1.51 20.62 22.44
CA ASN A 330 2.74 21.14 23.08
C ASN A 330 3.97 21.30 22.15
N TYR A 331 3.88 21.00 20.86
CA TYR A 331 4.98 21.14 19.89
C TYR A 331 4.50 21.91 18.64
N SER A 332 4.52 23.23 18.71
CA SER A 332 4.07 24.12 17.62
C SER A 332 5.00 24.17 16.41
N ASP A 333 6.09 23.42 16.43
CA ASP A 333 7.07 23.25 15.37
C ASP A 333 7.02 21.87 14.68
N ILE A 334 6.16 20.96 15.17
CA ILE A 334 5.98 19.62 14.60
C ILE A 334 4.56 19.50 14.02
N TYR A 335 4.49 19.42 12.70
CA TYR A 335 3.25 19.20 11.94
C TYR A 335 3.10 17.73 11.58
N VAL A 336 1.91 17.18 11.74
CA VAL A 336 1.56 15.83 11.25
C VAL A 336 0.42 15.94 10.25
N ILE A 337 0.60 15.36 9.06
CA ILE A 337 -0.33 15.52 7.93
C ILE A 337 -0.62 14.20 7.20
N GLY A 338 -1.71 14.19 6.43
CA GLY A 338 -2.13 13.03 5.66
C GLY A 338 -2.61 11.87 6.55
N ASP A 339 -2.42 10.65 6.07
CA ASP A 339 -2.95 9.43 6.72
C ASP A 339 -2.37 9.17 8.12
N LEU A 340 -1.31 9.86 8.51
CA LEU A 340 -0.71 9.78 9.84
C LEU A 340 -1.42 10.66 10.86
N ALA A 341 -2.20 11.65 10.42
CA ALA A 341 -2.89 12.62 11.27
C ALA A 341 -4.34 12.19 11.54
N ALA A 342 -4.74 12.14 12.80
CA ALA A 342 -6.14 12.08 13.22
C ALA A 342 -6.71 13.50 13.29
N ALA A 343 -6.75 14.18 12.14
CA ALA A 343 -7.34 15.50 12.02
C ALA A 343 -8.87 15.42 11.95
N VAL A 344 -9.54 16.44 12.46
CA VAL A 344 -11.00 16.54 12.46
C VAL A 344 -11.46 17.83 11.76
N ASP A 345 -12.66 17.81 11.24
CA ASP A 345 -13.32 19.01 10.73
C ASP A 345 -13.81 19.92 11.89
N PRO A 346 -14.30 21.14 11.61
CA PRO A 346 -14.80 22.04 12.65
C PRO A 346 -16.00 21.48 13.46
N LYS A 347 -16.66 20.41 12.97
CA LYS A 347 -17.74 19.73 13.67
C LYS A 347 -17.23 18.51 14.48
N GLY A 348 -15.92 18.27 14.53
CA GLY A 348 -15.32 17.14 15.24
C GLY A 348 -15.36 15.82 14.46
N LYS A 349 -15.80 15.80 13.19
CA LYS A 349 -15.81 14.59 12.37
C LYS A 349 -14.39 14.28 11.87
N PRO A 350 -13.91 13.04 12.01
CA PRO A 350 -12.61 12.64 11.48
C PRO A 350 -12.49 12.86 9.97
N LEU A 351 -11.37 13.42 9.53
CA LEU A 351 -11.07 13.55 8.11
C LEU A 351 -10.69 12.19 7.51
N PRO A 352 -11.11 11.92 6.26
CA PRO A 352 -10.78 10.66 5.60
C PRO A 352 -9.30 10.58 5.20
N GLY A 353 -8.76 9.35 5.10
CA GLY A 353 -7.42 9.09 4.56
C GLY A 353 -7.40 9.19 3.03
N LEU A 354 -7.43 10.40 2.51
CA LEU A 354 -7.46 10.70 1.07
C LEU A 354 -6.27 11.55 0.66
N ALA A 355 -5.80 11.34 -0.58
CA ALA A 355 -4.72 12.13 -1.17
C ALA A 355 -4.98 13.64 -1.11
N GLN A 356 -6.22 14.07 -1.35
CA GLN A 356 -6.59 15.49 -1.32
C GLN A 356 -6.53 16.10 0.10
N VAL A 357 -6.81 15.34 1.17
CA VAL A 357 -6.61 15.78 2.56
C VAL A 357 -5.11 15.96 2.83
N ALA A 358 -4.29 15.01 2.43
CA ALA A 358 -2.85 15.06 2.58
C ALA A 358 -2.24 16.27 1.83
N MET A 359 -2.65 16.51 0.58
CA MET A 359 -2.17 17.63 -0.24
C MET A 359 -2.53 18.98 0.37
N GLN A 360 -3.78 19.16 0.81
CA GLN A 360 -4.24 20.39 1.45
C GLN A 360 -3.55 20.61 2.79
N GLY A 361 -3.36 19.56 3.59
CA GLY A 361 -2.62 19.60 4.85
C GLY A 361 -1.16 19.97 4.64
N GLY A 362 -0.49 19.43 3.62
CA GLY A 362 0.87 19.79 3.24
C GLY A 362 1.01 21.25 2.84
N THR A 363 0.08 21.73 2.01
CA THR A 363 0.03 23.15 1.60
C THR A 363 -0.21 24.07 2.79
N TYR A 364 -1.08 23.68 3.72
CA TYR A 364 -1.34 24.42 4.93
C TYR A 364 -0.11 24.50 5.84
N ALA A 365 0.55 23.38 6.14
CA ALA A 365 1.74 23.34 6.97
C ALA A 365 2.87 24.20 6.39
N ALA A 366 3.09 24.13 5.07
CA ALA A 366 4.07 25.00 4.39
C ALA A 366 3.76 26.48 4.57
N LYS A 367 2.50 26.88 4.36
CA LYS A 367 2.07 28.29 4.58
C LYS A 367 2.23 28.72 6.04
N ALA A 368 1.88 27.86 7.00
CA ALA A 368 2.02 28.15 8.43
C ALA A 368 3.49 28.38 8.80
N ILE A 369 4.40 27.52 8.37
CA ILE A 369 5.84 27.67 8.60
C ILE A 369 6.37 28.96 7.97
N LEU A 370 6.02 29.27 6.72
CA LEU A 370 6.49 30.49 6.06
C LEU A 370 5.97 31.78 6.75
N ARG A 371 4.77 31.74 7.32
CA ARG A 371 4.24 32.88 8.11
C ARG A 371 5.03 33.05 9.42
N LYS A 372 5.28 31.93 10.13
CA LYS A 372 6.09 31.88 11.35
C LYS A 372 7.49 32.46 11.10
N VAL A 373 8.18 32.02 10.05
CA VAL A 373 9.52 32.50 9.66
C VAL A 373 9.54 34.01 9.36
N LYS A 374 8.43 34.51 8.79
CA LYS A 374 8.29 35.95 8.46
C LYS A 374 7.70 36.81 9.59
N GLY A 375 7.52 36.24 10.79
CA GLY A 375 6.89 36.95 11.92
C GLY A 375 5.46 37.41 11.66
N ARG A 376 4.72 36.70 10.76
CA ARG A 376 3.32 37.05 10.43
C ARG A 376 2.37 36.33 11.37
N PRO A 377 1.13 36.85 11.59
CA PRO A 377 0.11 36.20 12.39
C PRO A 377 -0.16 34.75 11.93
N GLU A 378 -0.50 33.89 12.86
CA GLU A 378 -0.85 32.47 12.57
C GLU A 378 -2.01 32.36 11.56
N LEU A 379 -2.07 31.21 10.89
CA LEU A 379 -3.21 30.90 10.03
C LEU A 379 -4.44 30.57 10.88
N ARG A 380 -5.62 30.76 10.29
CA ARG A 380 -6.85 30.17 10.82
C ARG A 380 -6.68 28.63 10.87
N PRO A 381 -7.43 27.92 11.73
CA PRO A 381 -7.45 26.47 11.77
C PRO A 381 -7.56 25.84 10.38
N PHE A 382 -6.96 24.66 10.21
CA PHE A 382 -7.04 23.91 8.96
C PHE A 382 -8.48 23.58 8.64
N HIS A 383 -8.90 23.88 7.43
CA HIS A 383 -10.22 23.53 6.90
C HIS A 383 -10.04 22.71 5.63
N TYR A 384 -10.52 21.48 5.65
CA TYR A 384 -10.52 20.60 4.48
C TYR A 384 -11.65 20.99 3.54
N PHE A 385 -11.33 21.25 2.30
CA PHE A 385 -12.27 21.44 1.22
C PHE A 385 -12.48 20.12 0.48
N ASP A 386 -13.65 19.51 0.68
CA ASP A 386 -14.01 18.25 0.03
C ASP A 386 -14.36 18.48 -1.43
N LYS A 387 -13.60 17.82 -2.32
CA LYS A 387 -13.84 17.85 -3.78
C LYS A 387 -14.68 16.71 -4.27
N GLY A 388 -15.11 15.82 -3.36
CA GLY A 388 -15.86 14.61 -3.64
C GLY A 388 -14.99 13.36 -3.74
N SER A 389 -15.64 12.26 -4.02
CA SER A 389 -15.05 10.91 -4.09
C SER A 389 -15.44 10.22 -5.39
N LEU A 390 -14.48 9.44 -5.94
CA LEU A 390 -14.68 8.71 -7.19
C LEU A 390 -14.14 7.29 -7.01
N ALA A 391 -14.79 6.32 -7.67
CA ALA A 391 -14.29 4.95 -7.79
C ALA A 391 -14.67 4.38 -9.16
N VAL A 392 -13.71 3.78 -9.86
CA VAL A 392 -13.95 3.06 -11.11
C VAL A 392 -14.26 1.60 -10.80
N ILE A 393 -15.21 1.02 -11.53
CA ILE A 393 -15.57 -0.38 -11.38
C ILE A 393 -15.04 -1.19 -12.57
N GLY A 394 -15.10 -0.62 -13.74
CA GLY A 394 -14.63 -1.20 -14.97
C GLY A 394 -14.72 -0.18 -16.10
N ARG A 395 -14.49 -0.64 -17.32
CA ARG A 395 -14.56 0.20 -18.51
C ARG A 395 -15.94 0.86 -18.64
N ALA A 396 -15.95 2.18 -18.82
CA ALA A 396 -17.17 2.99 -18.89
C ALA A 396 -18.10 2.88 -17.66
N ALA A 397 -17.62 2.31 -16.54
CA ALA A 397 -18.37 2.08 -15.32
C ALA A 397 -17.61 2.65 -14.11
N ALA A 398 -18.11 3.76 -13.58
CA ALA A 398 -17.61 4.40 -12.37
C ALA A 398 -18.75 4.98 -11.55
N VAL A 399 -18.47 5.34 -10.31
CA VAL A 399 -19.36 6.12 -9.44
C VAL A 399 -18.61 7.34 -8.91
N ALA A 400 -19.30 8.45 -8.80
CA ALA A 400 -18.72 9.70 -8.33
C ALA A 400 -19.73 10.47 -7.50
N GLU A 401 -19.28 11.00 -6.37
CA GLU A 401 -19.96 12.03 -5.58
C GLU A 401 -19.12 13.30 -5.67
N ILE A 402 -19.63 14.34 -6.30
CA ILE A 402 -18.93 15.61 -6.50
C ILE A 402 -19.87 16.75 -6.12
N PHE A 403 -19.51 17.50 -5.08
CA PHE A 403 -20.32 18.60 -4.55
C PHE A 403 -21.78 18.20 -4.27
N GLY A 404 -22.00 16.99 -3.76
CA GLY A 404 -23.35 16.46 -3.48
C GLY A 404 -24.09 15.91 -4.71
N LEU A 405 -23.52 15.99 -5.91
CA LEU A 405 -24.07 15.35 -7.10
C LEU A 405 -23.60 13.89 -7.18
N HIS A 406 -24.54 12.99 -7.42
CA HIS A 406 -24.30 11.56 -7.58
C HIS A 406 -24.29 11.21 -9.07
N ILE A 407 -23.15 10.85 -9.61
CA ILE A 407 -22.96 10.51 -11.02
C ILE A 407 -22.48 9.05 -11.12
N SER A 408 -22.91 8.35 -12.18
CA SER A 408 -22.49 6.95 -12.41
C SER A 408 -22.37 6.64 -13.90
N GLY A 409 -21.76 5.49 -14.24
CA GLY A 409 -21.59 5.02 -15.61
C GLY A 409 -20.51 5.77 -16.38
N LEU A 410 -20.70 5.93 -17.68
CA LEU A 410 -19.71 6.53 -18.59
C LEU A 410 -19.34 7.97 -18.20
N LEU A 411 -20.30 8.79 -17.78
CA LEU A 411 -20.03 10.17 -17.36
C LEU A 411 -19.11 10.20 -16.13
N ALA A 412 -19.39 9.39 -15.10
CA ALA A 412 -18.54 9.29 -13.92
C ALA A 412 -17.14 8.76 -14.29
N TRP A 413 -17.06 7.81 -15.23
CA TRP A 413 -15.81 7.27 -15.74
C TRP A 413 -14.96 8.33 -16.45
N THR A 414 -15.57 9.14 -17.32
CA THR A 414 -14.88 10.25 -18.03
C THR A 414 -14.35 11.28 -17.04
N VAL A 415 -15.16 11.66 -16.05
CA VAL A 415 -14.75 12.58 -14.97
C VAL A 415 -13.61 11.99 -14.14
N TRP A 416 -13.70 10.71 -13.79
CA TRP A 416 -12.65 9.99 -13.08
C TRP A 416 -11.33 10.01 -13.89
N ALA A 417 -11.39 9.64 -15.18
CA ALA A 417 -10.22 9.61 -16.06
C ALA A 417 -9.57 10.99 -16.17
N PHE A 418 -10.36 12.04 -16.41
CA PHE A 418 -9.87 13.41 -16.49
C PHE A 418 -9.19 13.87 -15.20
N ILE A 419 -9.84 13.67 -14.05
CA ILE A 419 -9.30 14.09 -12.75
C ILE A 419 -7.97 13.36 -12.48
N HIS A 420 -7.92 12.03 -12.63
CA HIS A 420 -6.71 11.25 -12.36
C HIS A 420 -5.56 11.65 -13.28
N LEU A 421 -5.86 11.89 -14.57
CA LEU A 421 -4.87 12.37 -15.52
C LEU A 421 -4.30 13.74 -15.11
N MET A 422 -5.16 14.68 -14.72
CA MET A 422 -4.74 16.03 -14.32
C MET A 422 -3.89 16.06 -13.05
N TYR A 423 -4.10 15.11 -12.11
CA TYR A 423 -3.32 15.00 -10.90
C TYR A 423 -1.98 14.24 -11.05
N LEU A 424 -1.71 13.60 -12.19
CA LEU A 424 -0.37 13.07 -12.49
C LEU A 424 0.66 14.20 -12.49
N VAL A 425 1.80 13.94 -11.87
CA VAL A 425 2.78 15.00 -11.52
C VAL A 425 3.42 15.63 -12.76
N THR A 426 3.74 14.82 -13.80
CA THR A 426 4.45 15.32 -14.98
C THR A 426 3.53 15.39 -16.20
N PHE A 427 3.77 16.37 -17.07
CA PHE A 427 3.03 16.49 -18.33
C PHE A 427 3.28 15.27 -19.23
N GLN A 428 4.51 14.77 -19.30
CA GLN A 428 4.86 13.58 -20.06
C GLN A 428 4.01 12.37 -19.67
N SER A 429 3.88 12.10 -18.36
CA SER A 429 3.08 10.98 -17.89
C SER A 429 1.60 11.13 -18.17
N ARG A 430 1.07 12.36 -18.16
CA ARG A 430 -0.31 12.64 -18.57
C ARG A 430 -0.57 12.22 -20.01
N LEU A 431 0.34 12.56 -20.92
CA LEU A 431 0.22 12.16 -22.32
C LEU A 431 0.35 10.64 -22.50
N LEU A 432 1.37 10.04 -21.88
CA LEU A 432 1.59 8.60 -22.00
C LEU A 432 0.40 7.79 -21.47
N VAL A 433 -0.09 8.12 -20.27
CA VAL A 433 -1.24 7.43 -19.67
C VAL A 433 -2.51 7.67 -20.47
N PHE A 434 -2.73 8.88 -21.00
CA PHE A 434 -3.86 9.17 -21.86
C PHE A 434 -3.89 8.29 -23.12
N PHE A 435 -2.78 8.22 -23.86
CA PHE A 435 -2.70 7.39 -25.08
C PHE A 435 -2.80 5.90 -24.73
N GLN A 436 -2.20 5.48 -23.63
CA GLN A 436 -2.26 4.09 -23.20
C GLN A 436 -3.69 3.68 -22.83
N TRP A 437 -4.43 4.51 -22.09
CA TRP A 437 -5.85 4.28 -21.81
C TRP A 437 -6.68 4.24 -23.11
N ALA A 438 -6.46 5.18 -24.03
CA ALA A 438 -7.17 5.19 -25.31
C ALA A 438 -6.95 3.89 -26.12
N ILE A 439 -5.71 3.39 -26.17
CA ILE A 439 -5.39 2.13 -26.85
C ILE A 439 -6.03 0.94 -26.10
N GLN A 440 -5.93 0.90 -24.78
CA GLN A 440 -6.51 -0.18 -23.99
C GLN A 440 -8.03 -0.24 -24.09
N ASP A 441 -8.69 0.92 -24.11
CA ASP A 441 -10.15 1.00 -24.27
C ASP A 441 -10.61 0.57 -25.68
N LEU A 442 -9.78 0.73 -26.71
CA LEU A 442 -10.08 0.26 -28.05
C LEU A 442 -9.78 -1.24 -28.25
N THR A 443 -8.68 -1.73 -27.66
CA THR A 443 -8.13 -3.07 -27.98
C THR A 443 -8.29 -4.11 -26.88
N PHE A 444 -8.67 -3.73 -25.65
CA PHE A 444 -8.61 -4.54 -24.43
C PHE A 444 -7.20 -5.09 -24.10
N SER A 445 -6.17 -4.61 -24.79
CA SER A 445 -4.79 -5.02 -24.60
C SER A 445 -4.17 -4.33 -23.39
N ARG A 446 -3.52 -5.10 -22.52
CA ARG A 446 -2.76 -4.59 -21.37
C ARG A 446 -1.28 -4.85 -21.61
N GLY A 447 -0.51 -3.81 -21.91
CA GLY A 447 0.89 -3.93 -22.34
C GLY A 447 1.87 -4.35 -21.25
N ALA A 448 1.55 -4.13 -19.97
CA ALA A 448 2.44 -4.43 -18.84
C ALA A 448 2.15 -5.79 -18.17
N ARG A 449 1.61 -6.76 -18.90
CA ARG A 449 1.34 -8.14 -18.44
C ARG A 449 2.61 -8.96 -18.33
N LEU A 450 3.53 -8.56 -17.48
CA LEU A 450 4.81 -9.24 -17.29
C LEU A 450 4.87 -9.85 -15.90
N ILE A 451 5.21 -11.13 -15.84
CA ILE A 451 5.62 -11.80 -14.61
C ILE A 451 7.08 -11.43 -14.39
N THR A 452 7.34 -10.52 -13.43
CA THR A 452 8.67 -9.97 -13.15
C THR A 452 9.07 -10.23 -11.70
N GLY A 453 10.37 -10.28 -11.43
CA GLY A 453 10.94 -10.60 -10.14
C GLY A 453 11.44 -12.04 -10.09
N SER A 454 12.31 -12.37 -9.13
CA SER A 454 12.53 -13.76 -8.74
C SER A 454 11.22 -14.29 -8.19
N ALA A 455 10.84 -15.51 -8.58
CA ALA A 455 9.82 -16.24 -7.84
C ALA A 455 10.14 -16.10 -6.34
N PRO A 456 9.15 -15.89 -5.45
CA PRO A 456 9.39 -16.05 -4.03
C PRO A 456 10.16 -17.34 -3.83
N SER A 457 11.14 -17.38 -2.92
CA SER A 457 11.93 -18.58 -2.63
C SER A 457 11.08 -19.80 -2.28
N ASP A 458 9.82 -19.57 -1.95
CA ASP A 458 8.79 -20.55 -1.64
C ASP A 458 8.01 -21.03 -2.88
N PHE A 459 8.25 -20.45 -4.07
CA PHE A 459 7.71 -20.91 -5.35
C PHE A 459 8.73 -21.80 -6.06
N ASN A 460 8.99 -22.96 -5.47
CA ASN A 460 9.72 -24.01 -6.17
C ASN A 460 8.75 -24.71 -7.12
N PHE A 461 8.73 -24.27 -8.37
CA PHE A 461 7.87 -24.77 -9.44
C PHE A 461 7.91 -26.30 -9.56
N ASN A 462 9.01 -26.92 -9.16
CA ASN A 462 9.20 -28.37 -9.17
C ASN A 462 8.61 -29.05 -7.91
N GLU A 463 8.59 -28.41 -6.76
CA GLU A 463 7.96 -28.95 -5.54
C GLU A 463 6.44 -28.89 -5.60
N GLU A 464 5.85 -27.79 -6.04
CA GLU A 464 4.39 -27.72 -6.24
C GLU A 464 3.89 -28.71 -7.29
N LEU A 465 4.63 -28.91 -8.38
CA LEU A 465 4.27 -29.92 -9.37
C LEU A 465 4.51 -31.36 -8.87
N SER A 466 5.47 -31.60 -7.99
CA SER A 466 5.71 -32.92 -7.39
C SER A 466 4.64 -33.28 -6.36
N GLU A 467 4.18 -32.31 -5.56
CA GLU A 467 3.03 -32.47 -4.67
C GLU A 467 1.72 -32.68 -5.44
N LEU A 468 1.57 -32.00 -6.59
CA LEU A 468 0.42 -32.15 -7.49
C LEU A 468 0.39 -33.48 -8.25
N SER A 469 1.54 -34.12 -8.40
CA SER A 469 1.66 -35.45 -9.08
C SER A 469 1.63 -36.66 -8.14
N THR A 470 1.64 -36.42 -6.81
CA THR A 470 1.51 -37.51 -5.83
C THR A 470 0.02 -37.87 -5.65
N PRO A 471 -0.43 -39.10 -5.99
CA PRO A 471 -1.80 -39.50 -5.69
C PRO A 471 -2.03 -39.40 -4.17
N PRO A 472 -3.24 -39.05 -3.70
CA PRO A 472 -3.52 -39.04 -2.27
C PRO A 472 -3.24 -40.41 -1.72
N GLU A 473 -2.31 -40.51 -0.76
CA GLU A 473 -2.11 -41.77 -0.02
C GLU A 473 -3.46 -42.19 0.54
N ALA A 474 -3.96 -43.31 0.04
CA ALA A 474 -5.13 -43.96 0.58
C ALA A 474 -4.83 -44.25 2.07
N LYS A 475 -5.45 -43.51 2.98
CA LYS A 475 -5.48 -43.89 4.38
C LYS A 475 -6.09 -45.27 4.48
N VAL A 476 -5.24 -46.29 4.54
CA VAL A 476 -5.64 -47.64 4.93
C VAL A 476 -6.01 -47.52 6.42
N GLU A 477 -7.29 -47.46 6.69
CA GLU A 477 -7.83 -47.64 8.03
C GLU A 477 -7.40 -49.04 8.50
N ALA A 478 -6.45 -49.06 9.41
CA ALA A 478 -6.06 -50.26 10.14
C ALA A 478 -7.23 -50.66 11.05
N THR A 479 -7.98 -51.69 10.62
CA THR A 479 -8.95 -52.40 11.45
C THR A 479 -8.20 -53.01 12.66
N PRO A 480 -8.63 -52.82 13.89
CA PRO A 480 -7.98 -53.45 15.03
C PRO A 480 -8.30 -54.95 15.07
N THR A 481 -7.29 -55.78 14.77
CA THR A 481 -7.35 -57.21 14.99
C THR A 481 -7.24 -57.48 16.49
N SER A 482 -8.30 -58.06 17.04
CA SER A 482 -8.40 -58.54 18.40
C SER A 482 -7.34 -59.60 18.72
N ALA A 483 -6.71 -59.45 19.83
CA ALA A 483 -5.79 -60.42 20.43
C ALA A 483 -6.50 -61.73 20.76
N LEU A 484 -5.95 -62.83 20.27
CA LEU A 484 -6.11 -64.17 20.78
C LEU A 484 -4.71 -64.80 20.79
N ASN A 485 -4.18 -64.96 22.05
CA ASN A 485 -3.04 -65.79 22.37
C ASN A 485 -3.41 -67.26 22.16
N PRO A 486 -2.50 -68.11 21.70
CA PRO A 486 -2.39 -69.48 22.26
C PRO A 486 -0.98 -69.78 22.77
N GLU A 487 -0.97 -70.45 23.92
CA GLU A 487 0.16 -71.00 24.64
C GLU A 487 0.98 -72.01 23.80
N PRO A 488 2.23 -72.31 24.27
CA PRO A 488 3.16 -73.18 23.54
C PRO A 488 3.02 -74.63 23.88
N GLU A 489 2.91 -75.51 22.91
CA GLU A 489 3.02 -76.97 23.07
C GLU A 489 4.31 -77.54 22.48
N ARG A 490 4.88 -78.50 23.23
CA ARG A 490 6.25 -79.03 23.26
C ARG A 490 6.58 -79.90 22.05
N MET A 491 7.86 -79.91 21.75
CA MET A 491 8.57 -80.86 20.86
C MET A 491 8.25 -82.37 21.13
N ARG A 492 8.28 -83.11 20.06
CA ARG A 492 9.01 -84.40 19.94
C ARG A 492 9.26 -84.80 18.48
N PRO A 493 10.26 -85.72 18.26
CA PRO A 493 11.09 -85.70 17.04
C PRO A 493 10.87 -86.89 16.09
N GLU A 494 11.57 -86.77 14.93
CA GLU A 494 12.01 -87.84 14.01
C GLU A 494 10.95 -88.69 13.24
N GLN A 495 11.04 -88.61 11.93
CA GLN A 495 11.42 -89.77 11.13
C GLN A 495 11.71 -89.41 9.64
N LYS A 496 12.88 -89.85 9.24
CA LYS A 496 13.34 -89.91 7.82
C LYS A 496 12.45 -90.90 7.08
N ILE A 497 12.37 -90.76 5.74
CA ILE A 497 12.40 -91.76 4.64
C ILE A 497 11.89 -90.97 3.40
N SER A 498 12.73 -90.67 2.35
CA SER A 498 13.30 -91.44 1.28
C SER A 498 12.34 -91.71 0.15
N LEU A 499 12.71 -91.08 -1.02
CA LEU A 499 12.59 -91.61 -2.40
C LEU A 499 11.17 -91.70 -3.05
N GLY A 500 11.09 -91.08 -4.18
CA GLY A 500 10.14 -91.24 -5.26
C GLY A 500 10.22 -90.11 -6.23
#